data_a98d6f884762103a5239ce56bfd042fc
#
_entry.id   a98d6f884762103a5239ce56bfd042fc
#
_cell.length_a   1.000
_cell.length_b   1.000
_cell.length_c   1.000
_cell.angle_alpha   90.00
_cell.angle_beta   90.00
_cell.angle_gamma   90.00
#
_symmetry.space_group_name_H-M   'P 1'
#
loop_
_entity.id
_entity.type
_entity.pdbx_description
1 polymer ?
#
loop_
_entity_poly.entity_id
_entity_poly.type
_entity_poly.pdbx_seq_one_letter_code
_entity_poly.pdbx_strand_id
1 'polypeptide(L)'
;AHAVRDDVVMATGRSDYPNQVNNVLCFPYMFRGALDVGATTITRGMEKAAVEAISQLAQEEQNDVVAAAYGSYGGSFGREYLIPKPFDPRLILRIAPAVAKAAMDDGVATRPIEDFDAYAEQLQQFIYRSGSFMKPLFSAAKAMVRDGGKARIVFTEGEDERVLRAVQIVVDERLAKPILVGRPAVLEARIKRFNLRLKLGVDVEVTNPDYDERFHQYWTTYWEKMCRRGISKEMARVEMRRRLTLIGAMMVHLGDADGMICGTVGAYADHLRFVDEVIGKAPGAHTYAA
;
A
#
# COMPACT_ATOMS: atom_id res chain seq x y z
N ALA A 1 -14.35 26.94 2.47
CA ALA A 1 -14.64 27.22 3.89
C ALA A 1 -13.68 28.30 4.42
N HIS A 2 -12.36 28.12 4.35
CA HIS A 2 -11.36 29.09 4.83
C HIS A 2 -11.44 30.48 4.15
N ALA A 3 -11.96 30.57 2.92
CA ALA A 3 -12.23 31.84 2.26
C ALA A 3 -13.40 32.64 2.89
N VAL A 4 -14.16 32.00 3.79
CA VAL A 4 -15.35 32.61 4.44
C VAL A 4 -15.12 32.83 5.93
N ARG A 5 -14.36 31.92 6.58
CA ARG A 5 -14.06 31.97 8.02
C ARG A 5 -12.68 31.38 8.29
N ASP A 6 -11.85 32.10 9.05
CA ASP A 6 -10.50 31.68 9.43
C ASP A 6 -10.49 30.69 10.60
N ASP A 7 -11.56 30.67 11.40
CA ASP A 7 -11.71 29.81 12.57
C ASP A 7 -12.31 28.43 12.27
N VAL A 8 -12.54 28.12 10.99
CA VAL A 8 -13.16 26.86 10.58
C VAL A 8 -12.22 25.67 10.83
N VAL A 9 -12.76 24.58 11.36
CA VAL A 9 -12.11 23.29 11.48
C VAL A 9 -12.72 22.36 10.44
N MET A 10 -11.89 21.74 9.62
CA MET A 10 -12.32 20.90 8.51
C MET A 10 -11.88 19.45 8.72
N ALA A 11 -12.77 18.52 8.37
CA ALA A 11 -12.48 17.11 8.22
C ALA A 11 -13.04 16.64 6.87
N THR A 12 -12.32 15.78 6.16
CA THR A 12 -12.70 15.31 4.82
C THR A 12 -12.16 13.92 4.56
N GLY A 13 -12.75 13.19 3.63
CA GLY A 13 -12.23 11.88 3.18
C GLY A 13 -10.93 11.95 2.36
N ARG A 14 -10.47 13.14 1.99
CA ARG A 14 -9.22 13.30 1.22
C ARG A 14 -7.99 13.10 2.10
N SER A 15 -7.03 12.36 1.57
CA SER A 15 -5.76 12.06 2.27
C SER A 15 -4.74 13.19 2.24
N ASP A 16 -4.92 14.16 1.35
CA ASP A 16 -4.05 15.34 1.18
C ASP A 16 -4.45 16.54 2.06
N TYR A 17 -5.49 16.37 2.90
CA TYR A 17 -5.93 17.37 3.86
C TYR A 17 -5.81 16.86 5.30
N PRO A 18 -5.66 17.75 6.30
CA PRO A 18 -5.72 17.36 7.70
C PRO A 18 -7.10 16.78 8.08
N ASN A 19 -7.15 16.04 9.17
CA ASN A 19 -8.36 15.40 9.70
C ASN A 19 -9.05 14.48 8.67
N GLN A 20 -8.29 13.56 8.09
CA GLN A 20 -8.86 12.60 7.15
C GLN A 20 -9.89 11.70 7.83
N VAL A 21 -11.14 11.73 7.34
CA VAL A 21 -12.18 10.78 7.71
C VAL A 21 -12.05 9.55 6.80
N ASN A 22 -11.61 8.43 7.37
CA ASN A 22 -11.39 7.20 6.64
C ASN A 22 -12.07 6.04 7.36
N ASN A 23 -12.80 5.20 6.64
CA ASN A 23 -13.47 4.03 7.19
C ASN A 23 -12.52 3.05 7.90
N VAL A 24 -11.27 2.99 7.47
CA VAL A 24 -10.25 2.11 8.07
C VAL A 24 -9.92 2.45 9.53
N LEU A 25 -10.24 3.66 9.98
CA LEU A 25 -10.07 4.06 11.37
C LEU A 25 -10.94 3.27 12.35
N CYS A 26 -12.12 2.88 11.92
CA CYS A 26 -13.12 2.26 12.80
C CYS A 26 -13.46 0.83 12.34
N PHE A 27 -13.73 0.65 11.05
CA PHE A 27 -14.34 -0.56 10.49
C PHE A 27 -13.62 -1.86 10.90
N PRO A 28 -12.30 -2.06 10.73
CA PRO A 28 -11.67 -3.33 11.07
C PRO A 28 -11.73 -3.63 12.57
N TYR A 29 -11.58 -2.62 13.39
CA TYR A 29 -11.42 -2.78 14.84
C TYR A 29 -12.76 -2.89 15.58
N MET A 30 -13.80 -2.24 15.04
CA MET A 30 -15.17 -2.41 15.51
C MET A 30 -15.64 -3.85 15.31
N PHE A 31 -15.45 -4.41 14.11
CA PHE A 31 -15.79 -5.80 13.85
C PHE A 31 -14.90 -6.76 14.63
N ARG A 32 -13.63 -6.43 14.85
CA ARG A 32 -12.74 -7.21 15.69
C ARG A 32 -13.30 -7.37 17.10
N GLY A 33 -13.65 -6.26 17.76
CA GLY A 33 -14.23 -6.27 19.10
C GLY A 33 -15.57 -7.00 19.15
N ALA A 34 -16.45 -6.73 18.18
CA ALA A 34 -17.76 -7.40 18.10
C ALA A 34 -17.65 -8.90 17.90
N LEU A 35 -16.80 -9.36 16.98
CA LEU A 35 -16.63 -10.78 16.67
C LEU A 35 -15.93 -11.54 17.81
N ASP A 36 -14.98 -10.94 18.49
CA ASP A 36 -14.26 -11.58 19.57
C ASP A 36 -15.19 -11.92 20.76
N VAL A 37 -16.14 -11.07 21.06
CA VAL A 37 -17.19 -11.35 22.08
C VAL A 37 -18.42 -12.07 21.52
N GLY A 38 -18.44 -12.38 20.22
CA GLY A 38 -19.59 -13.02 19.57
C GLY A 38 -20.85 -12.16 19.66
N ALA A 39 -20.74 -10.86 19.44
CA ALA A 39 -21.89 -9.97 19.46
C ALA A 39 -22.92 -10.35 18.40
N THR A 40 -24.19 -10.43 18.78
CA THR A 40 -25.30 -10.81 17.89
C THR A 40 -25.77 -9.67 16.99
N THR A 41 -25.43 -8.43 17.34
CA THR A 41 -25.73 -7.22 16.59
C THR A 41 -24.75 -6.11 16.96
N ILE A 42 -24.66 -5.08 16.13
CA ILE A 42 -23.95 -3.84 16.46
C ILE A 42 -24.95 -2.89 17.10
N THR A 43 -24.65 -2.46 18.31
CA THR A 43 -25.52 -1.57 19.09
C THR A 43 -25.04 -0.14 18.99
N ARG A 44 -25.91 0.79 19.39
CA ARG A 44 -25.56 2.21 19.50
C ARG A 44 -24.49 2.46 20.59
N GLY A 45 -24.46 1.64 21.63
CA GLY A 45 -23.42 1.65 22.66
C GLY A 45 -22.06 1.32 22.08
N MET A 46 -21.97 0.30 21.24
CA MET A 46 -20.74 -0.10 20.55
C MET A 46 -20.23 0.98 19.58
N GLU A 47 -21.15 1.60 18.80
CA GLU A 47 -20.79 2.73 17.92
C GLU A 47 -20.21 3.90 18.73
N LYS A 48 -20.87 4.27 19.83
CA LYS A 48 -20.43 5.35 20.70
C LYS A 48 -19.06 5.05 21.33
N ALA A 49 -18.86 3.83 21.83
CA ALA A 49 -17.59 3.40 22.39
C ALA A 49 -16.44 3.49 21.38
N ALA A 50 -16.67 3.11 20.11
CA ALA A 50 -15.69 3.25 19.05
C ALA A 50 -15.31 4.71 18.77
N VAL A 51 -16.31 5.61 18.71
CA VAL A 51 -16.09 7.06 18.50
C VAL A 51 -15.28 7.66 19.66
N GLU A 52 -15.64 7.32 20.91
CA GLU A 52 -14.94 7.78 22.10
C GLU A 52 -13.50 7.29 22.13
N ALA A 53 -13.24 6.02 21.80
CA ALA A 53 -11.90 5.45 21.72
C ALA A 53 -11.02 6.17 20.67
N ILE A 54 -11.57 6.47 19.50
CA ILE A 54 -10.87 7.22 18.44
C ILE A 54 -10.56 8.65 18.92
N SER A 55 -11.51 9.31 19.56
CA SER A 55 -11.35 10.67 20.09
C SER A 55 -10.29 10.74 21.19
N GLN A 56 -10.26 9.78 22.10
CA GLN A 56 -9.26 9.69 23.16
C GLN A 56 -7.86 9.44 22.57
N LEU A 57 -7.75 8.53 21.59
CA LEU A 57 -6.47 8.25 20.93
C LEU A 57 -5.89 9.49 20.23
N ALA A 58 -6.74 10.34 19.65
CA ALA A 58 -6.28 11.60 19.03
C ALA A 58 -5.65 12.57 20.03
N GLN A 59 -6.02 12.47 21.31
CA GLN A 59 -5.52 13.32 22.40
C GLN A 59 -4.27 12.75 23.09
N GLU A 60 -3.96 11.48 22.85
CA GLU A 60 -2.74 10.87 23.37
C GLU A 60 -1.50 11.40 22.62
N GLU A 61 -0.34 11.42 23.30
CA GLU A 61 0.93 11.72 22.64
C GLU A 61 1.19 10.73 21.50
N GLN A 62 1.74 11.23 20.40
CA GLN A 62 2.05 10.39 19.26
C GLN A 62 3.15 9.39 19.59
N ASN A 63 2.97 8.17 19.11
CA ASN A 63 3.98 7.14 19.16
C ASN A 63 5.04 7.38 18.07
N ASP A 64 6.31 7.13 18.38
CA ASP A 64 7.44 7.23 17.43
C ASP A 64 7.22 6.42 16.15
N VAL A 65 6.49 5.30 16.21
CA VAL A 65 6.13 4.47 15.05
C VAL A 65 5.21 5.22 14.10
N VAL A 66 4.23 5.98 14.62
CA VAL A 66 3.34 6.82 13.81
C VAL A 66 4.10 8.01 13.24
N ALA A 67 4.94 8.64 14.05
CA ALA A 67 5.79 9.75 13.61
C ALA A 67 6.75 9.32 12.49
N ALA A 68 7.33 8.13 12.56
CA ALA A 68 8.22 7.57 11.55
C ALA A 68 7.46 7.22 10.24
N ALA A 69 6.21 6.73 10.34
CA ALA A 69 5.40 6.35 9.17
C ALA A 69 4.85 7.55 8.38
N TYR A 70 4.59 8.68 9.06
CA TYR A 70 3.97 9.86 8.45
C TYR A 70 4.90 11.07 8.35
N GLY A 71 6.19 10.93 8.74
CA GLY A 71 7.17 12.01 8.79
C GLY A 71 6.94 12.97 9.98
N SER A 72 7.78 13.99 10.10
CA SER A 72 7.79 14.96 11.22
C SER A 72 6.50 15.82 11.36
N TYR A 73 5.48 15.53 10.59
CA TYR A 73 4.16 16.18 10.64
C TYR A 73 3.15 15.45 11.54
N GLY A 74 3.62 14.71 12.51
CA GLY A 74 2.82 14.23 13.61
C GLY A 74 2.40 15.42 14.48
N GLY A 75 1.25 16.02 14.21
CA GLY A 75 0.74 17.14 15.00
C GLY A 75 0.28 16.70 16.39
N SER A 76 0.46 17.54 17.39
CA SER A 76 -0.26 17.44 18.66
C SER A 76 -1.77 17.67 18.42
N PHE A 77 -2.61 17.14 19.30
CA PHE A 77 -4.06 17.38 19.25
C PHE A 77 -4.39 18.86 19.02
N GLY A 78 -5.19 19.14 18.02
CA GLY A 78 -5.54 20.51 17.62
C GLY A 78 -6.29 20.57 16.31
N ARG A 79 -6.46 21.76 15.75
CA ARG A 79 -7.32 22.02 14.56
C ARG A 79 -6.99 21.14 13.35
N GLU A 80 -5.72 20.75 13.20
CA GLU A 80 -5.24 19.93 12.08
C GLU A 80 -5.05 18.45 12.45
N TYR A 81 -5.26 18.09 13.73
CA TYR A 81 -5.15 16.71 14.22
C TYR A 81 -6.23 16.43 15.26
N LEU A 82 -7.48 16.25 14.79
CA LEU A 82 -8.63 15.83 15.59
C LEU A 82 -8.90 14.33 15.45
N ILE A 83 -8.38 13.72 14.40
CA ILE A 83 -8.61 12.34 14.02
C ILE A 83 -7.26 11.65 13.90
N PRO A 84 -7.04 10.47 14.53
CA PRO A 84 -5.80 9.71 14.42
C PRO A 84 -5.51 9.34 12.96
N LYS A 85 -4.27 9.04 12.65
CA LYS A 85 -3.92 8.58 11.31
C LYS A 85 -4.43 7.16 11.04
N PRO A 86 -4.86 6.84 9.81
CA PRO A 86 -5.47 5.55 9.47
C PRO A 86 -4.65 4.30 9.77
N PHE A 87 -3.32 4.41 9.79
CA PHE A 87 -2.42 3.29 10.08
C PHE A 87 -1.75 3.40 11.47
N ASP A 88 -2.39 4.09 12.42
CA ASP A 88 -1.93 4.09 13.79
C ASP A 88 -2.14 2.69 14.42
N PRO A 89 -1.05 1.98 14.79
CA PRO A 89 -1.17 0.61 15.33
C PRO A 89 -1.92 0.54 16.65
N ARG A 90 -2.11 1.67 17.35
CA ARG A 90 -2.85 1.74 18.61
C ARG A 90 -4.37 1.68 18.41
N LEU A 91 -4.88 1.90 17.19
CA LEU A 91 -6.32 1.87 16.91
C LEU A 91 -6.98 0.55 17.35
N ILE A 92 -6.36 -0.59 17.01
CA ILE A 92 -6.90 -1.90 17.40
C ILE A 92 -6.91 -2.09 18.92
N LEU A 93 -5.88 -1.58 19.61
CA LEU A 93 -5.72 -1.70 21.07
C LEU A 93 -6.71 -0.82 21.84
N ARG A 94 -7.27 0.20 21.20
CA ARG A 94 -8.22 1.11 21.84
C ARG A 94 -9.65 0.80 21.43
N ILE A 95 -9.91 0.59 20.15
CA ILE A 95 -11.29 0.43 19.64
C ILE A 95 -11.82 -0.96 19.94
N ALA A 96 -11.08 -2.03 19.66
CA ALA A 96 -11.60 -3.38 19.83
C ALA A 96 -12.00 -3.70 21.29
N PRO A 97 -11.21 -3.37 22.33
CA PRO A 97 -11.62 -3.58 23.72
C PRO A 97 -12.81 -2.69 24.13
N ALA A 98 -12.86 -1.43 23.68
CA ALA A 98 -13.97 -0.56 23.99
C ALA A 98 -15.31 -1.07 23.42
N VAL A 99 -15.27 -1.54 22.16
CA VAL A 99 -16.43 -2.13 21.48
C VAL A 99 -16.83 -3.45 22.13
N ALA A 100 -15.88 -4.31 22.47
CA ALA A 100 -16.14 -5.59 23.16
C ALA A 100 -16.82 -5.36 24.50
N LYS A 101 -16.33 -4.42 25.29
CA LYS A 101 -16.93 -4.04 26.57
C LYS A 101 -18.35 -3.51 26.39
N ALA A 102 -18.57 -2.58 25.44
CA ALA A 102 -19.89 -2.04 25.16
C ALA A 102 -20.88 -3.13 24.71
N ALA A 103 -20.45 -4.11 23.92
CA ALA A 103 -21.27 -5.26 23.52
C ALA A 103 -21.68 -6.12 24.73
N MET A 104 -20.80 -6.28 25.72
CA MET A 104 -21.10 -6.97 26.97
C MET A 104 -22.08 -6.17 27.83
N ASP A 105 -21.84 -4.87 27.97
CA ASP A 105 -22.69 -3.95 28.75
C ASP A 105 -24.11 -3.87 28.15
N ASP A 106 -24.23 -3.92 26.84
CA ASP A 106 -25.50 -3.92 26.10
C ASP A 106 -26.18 -5.30 26.05
N GLY A 107 -25.55 -6.35 26.62
CA GLY A 107 -26.11 -7.70 26.71
C GLY A 107 -26.19 -8.46 25.40
N VAL A 108 -25.43 -8.07 24.37
CA VAL A 108 -25.41 -8.71 23.04
C VAL A 108 -24.23 -9.64 22.83
N ALA A 109 -23.29 -9.70 23.79
CA ALA A 109 -22.13 -10.57 23.74
C ALA A 109 -22.50 -12.02 24.14
N THR A 110 -22.16 -13.00 23.30
CA THR A 110 -22.35 -14.42 23.57
C THR A 110 -21.11 -15.10 24.18
N ARG A 111 -19.96 -14.45 24.09
CA ARG A 111 -18.66 -14.90 24.60
C ARG A 111 -17.98 -13.77 25.35
N PRO A 112 -18.38 -13.48 26.58
CA PRO A 112 -17.81 -12.36 27.33
C PRO A 112 -16.31 -12.55 27.57
N ILE A 113 -15.57 -11.46 27.56
CA ILE A 113 -14.14 -11.41 27.89
C ILE A 113 -14.04 -11.17 29.40
N GLU A 114 -13.42 -12.10 30.12
CA GLU A 114 -13.23 -12.00 31.56
C GLU A 114 -11.98 -11.16 31.93
N ASP A 115 -10.91 -11.28 31.12
CA ASP A 115 -9.64 -10.61 31.31
C ASP A 115 -9.30 -9.73 30.10
N PHE A 116 -9.51 -8.42 30.27
CA PHE A 116 -9.19 -7.41 29.24
C PHE A 116 -7.71 -7.12 29.09
N ASP A 117 -6.89 -7.40 30.12
CA ASP A 117 -5.44 -7.24 30.02
C ASP A 117 -4.85 -8.35 29.15
N ALA A 118 -5.25 -9.60 29.38
CA ALA A 118 -4.90 -10.72 28.51
C ALA A 118 -5.42 -10.51 27.07
N TYR A 119 -6.60 -9.93 26.90
CA TYR A 119 -7.13 -9.60 25.59
C TYR A 119 -6.31 -8.50 24.89
N ALA A 120 -5.89 -7.47 25.61
CA ALA A 120 -5.01 -6.45 25.08
C ALA A 120 -3.65 -7.01 24.64
N GLU A 121 -3.08 -7.96 25.41
CA GLU A 121 -1.85 -8.66 25.03
C GLU A 121 -2.03 -9.48 23.76
N GLN A 122 -3.15 -10.18 23.59
CA GLN A 122 -3.46 -10.90 22.35
C GLN A 122 -3.55 -9.96 21.15
N LEU A 123 -4.19 -8.80 21.30
CA LEU A 123 -4.26 -7.79 20.26
C LEU A 123 -2.90 -7.19 19.92
N GLN A 124 -2.03 -6.98 20.92
CA GLN A 124 -0.65 -6.55 20.70
C GLN A 124 0.13 -7.58 19.88
N GLN A 125 0.01 -8.86 20.20
CA GLN A 125 0.65 -9.93 19.44
C GLN A 125 0.18 -9.95 17.97
N PHE A 126 -1.07 -9.59 17.71
CA PHE A 126 -1.61 -9.50 16.36
C PHE A 126 -0.97 -8.36 15.55
N ILE A 127 -0.70 -7.21 16.16
CA ILE A 127 0.02 -6.09 15.53
C ILE A 127 1.46 -6.48 15.21
N TYR A 128 2.13 -7.11 16.17
CA TYR A 128 3.54 -7.54 16.03
C TYR A 128 3.70 -8.77 15.13
N ARG A 129 2.66 -9.59 14.90
CA ARG A 129 2.74 -10.75 14.01
C ARG A 129 3.05 -10.36 12.57
N SER A 130 2.48 -9.29 12.04
CA SER A 130 2.83 -8.82 10.71
C SER A 130 4.29 -8.37 10.64
N GLY A 131 4.78 -7.64 11.64
CA GLY A 131 6.20 -7.28 11.77
C GLY A 131 7.11 -8.49 11.95
N SER A 132 6.74 -9.45 12.78
CA SER A 132 7.50 -10.69 12.99
C SER A 132 7.47 -11.60 11.77
N PHE A 133 6.35 -11.65 11.03
CA PHE A 133 6.25 -12.38 9.77
C PHE A 133 7.07 -11.73 8.66
N MET A 134 7.04 -10.41 8.57
CA MET A 134 7.78 -9.67 7.53
C MET A 134 9.28 -9.62 7.80
N LYS A 135 9.72 -9.66 9.07
CA LYS A 135 11.15 -9.58 9.44
C LYS A 135 12.03 -10.65 8.78
N PRO A 136 11.65 -11.94 8.76
CA PRO A 136 12.40 -12.94 8.00
C PRO A 136 12.45 -12.67 6.51
N LEU A 137 11.33 -12.18 5.90
CA LEU A 137 11.27 -11.85 4.48
C LEU A 137 12.20 -10.67 4.13
N PHE A 138 12.18 -9.61 4.93
CA PHE A 138 13.13 -8.50 4.80
C PHE A 138 14.58 -8.96 4.97
N SER A 139 14.83 -9.82 5.94
CA SER A 139 16.19 -10.37 6.18
C SER A 139 16.64 -11.24 5.01
N ALA A 140 15.76 -12.08 4.46
CA ALA A 140 16.06 -12.90 3.29
C ALA A 140 16.33 -12.03 2.03
N ALA A 141 15.50 -11.02 1.78
CA ALA A 141 15.71 -10.07 0.68
C ALA A 141 17.05 -9.34 0.83
N LYS A 142 17.38 -8.86 2.04
CA LYS A 142 18.66 -8.22 2.32
C LYS A 142 19.85 -9.18 2.16
N ALA A 143 19.71 -10.45 2.51
CA ALA A 143 20.75 -11.46 2.32
C ALA A 143 20.99 -11.71 0.82
N MET A 144 19.95 -11.89 0.02
CA MET A 144 20.07 -12.03 -1.43
C MET A 144 20.85 -10.89 -2.08
N VAL A 145 20.64 -9.65 -1.62
CA VAL A 145 21.38 -8.47 -2.11
C VAL A 145 22.85 -8.52 -1.72
N ARG A 146 23.21 -9.05 -0.53
CA ARG A 146 24.61 -9.17 -0.07
C ARG A 146 25.40 -10.20 -0.88
N ASP A 147 24.77 -11.29 -1.26
CA ASP A 147 25.41 -12.39 -2.01
C ASP A 147 25.57 -12.08 -3.52
N GLY A 148 25.35 -10.82 -3.92
CA GLY A 148 25.45 -10.36 -5.32
C GLY A 148 24.21 -10.66 -6.16
N GLY A 149 23.25 -11.39 -5.64
CA GLY A 149 21.94 -11.64 -6.25
C GLY A 149 21.00 -10.47 -6.00
N LYS A 150 21.04 -9.43 -6.84
CA LYS A 150 20.12 -8.31 -6.73
C LYS A 150 18.86 -8.61 -7.51
N ALA A 151 17.78 -8.99 -6.85
CA ALA A 151 16.47 -9.07 -7.49
C ALA A 151 16.12 -7.72 -8.15
N ARG A 152 15.96 -7.74 -9.46
CA ARG A 152 15.58 -6.57 -10.26
C ARG A 152 14.07 -6.50 -10.34
N ILE A 153 13.49 -5.54 -9.69
CA ILE A 153 12.04 -5.38 -9.61
C ILE A 153 11.62 -4.17 -10.41
N VAL A 154 10.77 -4.38 -11.42
CA VAL A 154 10.24 -3.28 -12.24
C VAL A 154 8.95 -2.74 -11.63
N PHE A 155 8.89 -1.42 -11.46
CA PHE A 155 7.74 -0.65 -11.02
C PHE A 155 7.16 0.06 -12.23
N THR A 156 5.99 -0.39 -12.68
CA THR A 156 5.44 0.04 -13.97
C THR A 156 4.90 1.47 -13.98
N GLU A 157 4.35 1.93 -12.85
CA GLU A 157 3.90 3.33 -12.72
C GLU A 157 4.97 4.19 -12.04
N GLY A 158 6.21 4.17 -12.55
CA GLY A 158 7.36 4.83 -11.93
C GLY A 158 7.20 6.34 -11.73
N GLU A 159 6.34 6.99 -12.50
CA GLU A 159 6.06 8.41 -12.33
C GLU A 159 5.06 8.72 -11.20
N ASP A 160 4.38 7.75 -10.58
CA ASP A 160 3.44 7.97 -9.47
C ASP A 160 4.17 8.28 -8.16
N GLU A 161 3.66 9.24 -7.39
CA GLU A 161 4.29 9.66 -6.12
C GLU A 161 4.40 8.50 -5.11
N ARG A 162 3.35 7.69 -4.99
CA ARG A 162 3.31 6.55 -4.05
C ARG A 162 4.38 5.53 -4.41
N VAL A 163 4.55 5.28 -5.71
CA VAL A 163 5.57 4.37 -6.24
C VAL A 163 6.97 4.92 -5.96
N LEU A 164 7.23 6.20 -6.24
CA LEU A 164 8.52 6.83 -5.95
C LEU A 164 8.88 6.80 -4.46
N ARG A 165 7.91 7.04 -3.56
CA ARG A 165 8.12 6.93 -2.11
C ARG A 165 8.40 5.48 -1.69
N ALA A 166 7.68 4.51 -2.24
CA ALA A 166 7.93 3.10 -1.98
C ALA A 166 9.32 2.66 -2.47
N VAL A 167 9.72 3.11 -3.65
CA VAL A 167 11.04 2.83 -4.23
C VAL A 167 12.17 3.47 -3.39
N GLN A 168 11.95 4.67 -2.82
CA GLN A 168 12.90 5.24 -1.87
C GLN A 168 13.15 4.29 -0.67
N ILE A 169 12.09 3.70 -0.13
CA ILE A 169 12.21 2.72 0.97
C ILE A 169 12.94 1.46 0.51
N VAL A 170 12.62 0.94 -0.68
CA VAL A 170 13.29 -0.24 -1.26
C VAL A 170 14.80 -0.02 -1.38
N VAL A 171 15.21 1.17 -1.80
CA VAL A 171 16.63 1.57 -1.93
C VAL A 171 17.27 1.73 -0.56
N ASP A 172 16.65 2.48 0.34
CA ASP A 172 17.15 2.74 1.69
C ASP A 172 17.35 1.44 2.50
N GLU A 173 16.37 0.54 2.41
CA GLU A 173 16.39 -0.77 3.08
C GLU A 173 17.17 -1.84 2.31
N ARG A 174 17.65 -1.55 1.10
CA ARG A 174 18.40 -2.47 0.22
C ARG A 174 17.67 -3.78 -0.05
N LEU A 175 16.37 -3.70 -0.34
CA LEU A 175 15.52 -4.88 -0.53
C LEU A 175 15.64 -5.48 -1.94
N ALA A 176 15.84 -4.62 -2.95
CA ALA A 176 15.94 -5.01 -4.36
C ALA A 176 16.69 -3.93 -5.16
N LYS A 177 16.94 -4.23 -6.45
CA LYS A 177 17.37 -3.24 -7.43
C LYS A 177 16.15 -2.77 -8.22
N PRO A 178 15.61 -1.57 -7.95
CA PRO A 178 14.40 -1.12 -8.61
C PRO A 178 14.68 -0.62 -10.02
N ILE A 179 13.73 -0.90 -10.92
CA ILE A 179 13.66 -0.37 -12.28
C ILE A 179 12.37 0.43 -12.39
N LEU A 180 12.46 1.70 -12.76
CA LEU A 180 11.29 2.57 -12.94
C LEU A 180 10.92 2.64 -14.43
N VAL A 181 9.68 2.32 -14.78
CA VAL A 181 9.15 2.65 -16.11
C VAL A 181 8.61 4.06 -16.07
N GLY A 182 9.22 4.95 -16.84
CA GLY A 182 8.84 6.36 -16.88
C GLY A 182 9.81 7.21 -17.68
N ARG A 183 9.39 8.43 -17.96
CA ARG A 183 10.20 9.42 -18.70
C ARG A 183 11.22 10.06 -17.76
N PRO A 184 12.53 10.03 -18.07
CA PRO A 184 13.57 10.52 -17.15
C PRO A 184 13.32 11.95 -16.66
N ALA A 185 12.99 12.88 -17.54
CA ALA A 185 12.74 14.26 -17.17
C ALA A 185 11.55 14.44 -16.21
N VAL A 186 10.49 13.60 -16.35
CA VAL A 186 9.34 13.62 -15.44
C VAL A 186 9.71 13.03 -14.09
N LEU A 187 10.47 11.92 -14.09
CA LEU A 187 10.97 11.28 -12.86
C LEU A 187 11.85 12.27 -12.06
N GLU A 188 12.81 12.94 -12.70
CA GLU A 188 13.67 13.93 -12.04
C GLU A 188 12.86 15.07 -11.43
N ALA A 189 11.92 15.64 -12.20
CA ALA A 189 11.05 16.70 -11.71
C ALA A 189 10.21 16.29 -10.51
N ARG A 190 9.69 15.06 -10.52
CA ARG A 190 8.88 14.51 -9.41
C ARG A 190 9.72 14.16 -8.19
N ILE A 191 10.88 13.52 -8.37
CA ILE A 191 11.85 13.25 -7.30
C ILE A 191 12.19 14.56 -6.57
N LYS A 192 12.49 15.62 -7.31
CA LYS A 192 12.76 16.94 -6.73
C LYS A 192 11.53 17.54 -6.04
N ARG A 193 10.36 17.46 -6.67
CA ARG A 193 9.10 17.99 -6.12
C ARG A 193 8.72 17.33 -4.79
N PHE A 194 8.93 16.02 -4.70
CA PHE A 194 8.57 15.23 -3.51
C PHE A 194 9.70 15.14 -2.47
N ASN A 195 10.80 15.88 -2.72
CA ASN A 195 11.99 15.91 -1.86
C ASN A 195 12.56 14.52 -1.57
N LEU A 196 12.61 13.66 -2.59
CA LEU A 196 13.19 12.32 -2.50
C LEU A 196 14.68 12.35 -2.79
N ARG A 197 15.40 11.33 -2.31
CA ARG A 197 16.87 11.22 -2.43
C ARG A 197 17.32 10.31 -3.58
N LEU A 198 16.39 9.76 -4.34
CA LEU A 198 16.65 8.85 -5.45
C LEU A 198 17.49 9.51 -6.54
N LYS A 199 18.50 8.80 -7.02
CA LYS A 199 19.36 9.20 -8.14
C LYS A 199 19.14 8.23 -9.30
N LEU A 200 18.61 8.74 -10.41
CA LEU A 200 18.41 7.94 -11.61
C LEU A 200 19.76 7.47 -12.17
N GLY A 201 19.81 6.21 -12.60
CA GLY A 201 21.03 5.57 -13.10
C GLY A 201 22.03 5.12 -12.03
N VAL A 202 21.84 5.50 -10.77
CA VAL A 202 22.68 5.10 -9.63
C VAL A 202 21.92 4.20 -8.67
N ASP A 203 20.84 4.73 -8.09
CA ASP A 203 20.00 4.01 -7.12
C ASP A 203 18.93 3.19 -7.80
N VAL A 204 18.43 3.66 -8.95
CA VAL A 204 17.36 3.05 -9.75
C VAL A 204 17.72 3.04 -11.22
N GLU A 205 17.37 1.97 -11.91
CA GLU A 205 17.39 1.92 -13.38
C GLU A 205 16.11 2.55 -13.94
N VAL A 206 16.19 3.09 -15.16
CA VAL A 206 15.04 3.73 -15.81
C VAL A 206 14.81 3.07 -17.17
N THR A 207 13.58 2.63 -17.40
CA THR A 207 13.09 2.19 -18.71
C THR A 207 12.18 3.29 -19.26
N ASN A 208 12.65 3.99 -20.29
CA ASN A 208 11.88 5.05 -20.93
C ASN A 208 10.91 4.46 -21.97
N PRO A 209 9.58 4.54 -21.78
CA PRO A 209 8.62 3.95 -22.71
C PRO A 209 8.67 4.55 -24.11
N ASP A 210 9.24 5.75 -24.27
CA ASP A 210 9.33 6.44 -25.56
C ASP A 210 10.58 6.05 -26.38
N TYR A 211 11.70 5.73 -25.72
CA TYR A 211 13.01 5.63 -26.35
C TYR A 211 13.87 4.44 -25.86
N ASP A 212 13.28 3.39 -25.30
CA ASP A 212 14.04 2.22 -24.88
C ASP A 212 14.53 1.40 -26.09
N GLU A 213 15.80 1.01 -26.10
CA GLU A 213 16.41 0.23 -27.20
C GLU A 213 15.73 -1.14 -27.37
N ARG A 214 15.24 -1.71 -26.28
CA ARG A 214 14.56 -3.02 -26.26
C ARG A 214 13.11 -2.95 -26.77
N PHE A 215 12.59 -1.75 -27.04
CA PHE A 215 11.20 -1.56 -27.47
C PHE A 215 10.83 -2.41 -28.70
N HIS A 216 11.75 -2.52 -29.68
CA HIS A 216 11.52 -3.34 -30.87
C HIS A 216 11.34 -4.82 -30.50
N GLN A 217 12.19 -5.35 -29.65
CA GLN A 217 12.09 -6.72 -29.15
C GLN A 217 10.79 -6.95 -28.37
N TYR A 218 10.42 -6.03 -27.49
CA TYR A 218 9.22 -6.17 -26.66
C TYR A 218 7.94 -6.26 -27.49
N TRP A 219 7.69 -5.32 -28.40
CA TRP A 219 6.47 -5.37 -29.19
C TRP A 219 6.45 -6.52 -30.21
N THR A 220 7.60 -6.93 -30.76
CA THR A 220 7.70 -8.05 -31.68
C THR A 220 7.36 -9.37 -30.99
N THR A 221 8.00 -9.61 -29.83
CA THR A 221 7.73 -10.81 -29.03
C THR A 221 6.26 -10.84 -28.55
N TYR A 222 5.72 -9.70 -28.11
CA TYR A 222 4.31 -9.61 -27.77
C TYR A 222 3.40 -9.92 -28.97
N TRP A 223 3.68 -9.37 -30.13
CA TRP A 223 2.94 -9.69 -31.35
C TRP A 223 3.00 -11.19 -31.68
N GLU A 224 4.16 -11.81 -31.66
CA GLU A 224 4.32 -13.25 -31.91
C GLU A 224 3.47 -14.11 -30.97
N LYS A 225 3.39 -13.73 -29.70
CA LYS A 225 2.53 -14.42 -28.71
C LYS A 225 1.04 -14.23 -29.00
N MET A 226 0.63 -13.07 -29.50
CA MET A 226 -0.77 -12.64 -29.53
C MET A 226 -1.37 -12.55 -30.94
N CYS A 227 -0.57 -12.73 -32.00
CA CYS A 227 -1.06 -12.60 -33.37
C CYS A 227 -2.23 -13.56 -33.69
N ARG A 228 -2.22 -14.78 -33.16
CA ARG A 228 -3.34 -15.74 -33.32
C ARG A 228 -4.58 -15.36 -32.51
N ARG A 229 -4.46 -14.41 -31.59
CA ARG A 229 -5.58 -13.84 -30.81
C ARG A 229 -6.05 -12.50 -31.36
N GLY A 230 -5.60 -12.13 -32.57
CA GLY A 230 -6.10 -10.96 -33.30
C GLY A 230 -5.29 -9.67 -33.10
N ILE A 231 -4.14 -9.72 -32.44
CA ILE A 231 -3.26 -8.54 -32.29
C ILE A 231 -2.43 -8.37 -33.56
N SER A 232 -2.61 -7.24 -34.26
CA SER A 232 -1.75 -6.88 -35.41
C SER A 232 -0.40 -6.31 -34.93
N LYS A 233 0.58 -6.21 -35.85
CA LYS A 233 1.88 -5.58 -35.54
C LYS A 233 1.72 -4.13 -35.09
N GLU A 234 0.85 -3.39 -35.75
CA GLU A 234 0.55 -1.99 -35.43
C GLU A 234 -0.07 -1.88 -34.05
N MET A 235 -1.03 -2.74 -33.72
CA MET A 235 -1.63 -2.78 -32.38
C MET A 235 -0.58 -3.11 -31.32
N ALA A 236 0.26 -4.11 -31.54
CA ALA A 236 1.32 -4.48 -30.59
C ALA A 236 2.28 -3.32 -30.31
N ARG A 237 2.66 -2.56 -31.35
CA ARG A 237 3.50 -1.36 -31.19
C ARG A 237 2.81 -0.25 -30.39
N VAL A 238 1.52 -0.02 -30.64
CA VAL A 238 0.73 1.01 -29.93
C VAL A 238 0.49 0.62 -28.48
N GLU A 239 0.10 -0.62 -28.23
CA GLU A 239 -0.13 -1.13 -26.86
C GLU A 239 1.16 -1.09 -26.05
N MET A 240 2.30 -1.52 -26.62
CA MET A 240 3.60 -1.51 -25.95
C MET A 240 4.03 -0.10 -25.51
N ARG A 241 3.66 0.95 -26.24
CA ARG A 241 3.95 2.33 -25.84
C ARG A 241 3.00 2.89 -24.79
N ARG A 242 1.75 2.42 -24.78
CA ARG A 242 0.70 2.99 -23.94
C ARG A 242 0.49 2.26 -22.62
N ARG A 243 0.90 1.01 -22.56
CA ARG A 243 0.58 0.13 -21.43
C ARG A 243 1.83 -0.21 -20.64
N LEU A 244 2.05 0.56 -19.58
CA LEU A 244 3.25 0.39 -18.74
C LEU A 244 3.34 -1.01 -18.12
N THR A 245 2.18 -1.59 -17.73
CA THR A 245 2.11 -2.98 -17.25
C THR A 245 2.60 -3.98 -18.30
N LEU A 246 2.27 -3.75 -19.58
CA LEU A 246 2.74 -4.60 -20.67
C LEU A 246 4.26 -4.53 -20.83
N ILE A 247 4.85 -3.34 -20.70
CA ILE A 247 6.31 -3.17 -20.69
C ILE A 247 6.93 -3.99 -19.56
N GLY A 248 6.42 -3.83 -18.32
CA GLY A 248 6.92 -4.58 -17.17
C GLY A 248 6.78 -6.08 -17.32
N ALA A 249 5.64 -6.56 -17.83
CA ALA A 249 5.42 -7.98 -18.11
C ALA A 249 6.41 -8.53 -19.14
N MET A 250 6.70 -7.77 -20.20
CA MET A 250 7.73 -8.16 -21.19
C MET A 250 9.14 -8.17 -20.60
N MET A 251 9.49 -7.23 -19.74
CA MET A 251 10.77 -7.22 -19.03
C MET A 251 10.96 -8.49 -18.19
N VAL A 252 9.92 -8.90 -17.45
CA VAL A 252 9.97 -10.16 -16.68
C VAL A 252 10.04 -11.36 -17.63
N HIS A 253 9.23 -11.38 -18.69
CA HIS A 253 9.20 -12.49 -19.63
C HIS A 253 10.54 -12.72 -20.36
N LEU A 254 11.26 -11.65 -20.67
CA LEU A 254 12.56 -11.70 -21.38
C LEU A 254 13.76 -11.76 -20.43
N GLY A 255 13.54 -11.73 -19.11
CA GLY A 255 14.59 -11.79 -18.11
C GLY A 255 15.33 -10.47 -17.88
N ASP A 256 14.77 -9.35 -18.34
CA ASP A 256 15.29 -8.01 -18.03
C ASP A 256 14.94 -7.56 -16.62
N ALA A 257 13.96 -8.20 -15.98
CA ALA A 257 13.60 -8.05 -14.59
C ALA A 257 13.22 -9.40 -13.98
N ASP A 258 13.41 -9.55 -12.68
CA ASP A 258 13.10 -10.79 -11.95
C ASP A 258 11.66 -10.81 -11.42
N GLY A 259 11.03 -9.65 -11.34
CA GLY A 259 9.64 -9.47 -10.94
C GLY A 259 9.11 -8.08 -11.27
N MET A 260 7.79 -7.89 -11.13
CA MET A 260 7.16 -6.60 -11.38
C MET A 260 6.12 -6.25 -10.32
N ILE A 261 5.95 -4.95 -10.11
CA ILE A 261 4.87 -4.36 -9.31
C ILE A 261 4.11 -3.39 -10.20
N CYS A 262 2.79 -3.57 -10.28
CA CYS A 262 1.89 -2.75 -11.10
C CYS A 262 0.52 -2.60 -10.42
N GLY A 263 -0.33 -1.73 -10.96
CA GLY A 263 -1.72 -1.59 -10.52
C GLY A 263 -1.99 -0.41 -9.58
N THR A 264 -1.05 0.52 -9.45
CA THR A 264 -1.24 1.74 -8.67
C THR A 264 -2.25 2.69 -9.31
N VAL A 265 -2.34 2.69 -10.64
CA VAL A 265 -3.23 3.55 -11.43
C VAL A 265 -3.94 2.70 -12.49
N GLY A 266 -5.27 2.74 -12.50
CA GLY A 266 -6.09 2.00 -13.45
C GLY A 266 -6.93 0.91 -12.79
N ALA A 267 -7.63 0.14 -13.61
CA ALA A 267 -8.45 -0.98 -13.14
C ALA A 267 -7.63 -2.26 -13.02
N TYR A 268 -7.84 -3.01 -11.95
CA TYR A 268 -7.17 -4.30 -11.71
C TYR A 268 -7.25 -5.26 -12.90
N ALA A 269 -8.44 -5.38 -13.52
CA ALA A 269 -8.66 -6.28 -14.65
C ALA A 269 -7.80 -5.93 -15.87
N ASP A 270 -7.53 -4.64 -16.11
CA ASP A 270 -6.69 -4.19 -17.23
C ASP A 270 -5.23 -4.58 -17.02
N HIS A 271 -4.72 -4.44 -15.80
CA HIS A 271 -3.36 -4.88 -15.46
C HIS A 271 -3.24 -6.40 -15.55
N LEU A 272 -4.18 -7.12 -14.94
CA LEU A 272 -4.17 -8.58 -14.92
C LEU A 272 -4.23 -9.18 -16.33
N ARG A 273 -4.97 -8.55 -17.26
CA ARG A 273 -5.01 -8.99 -18.66
C ARG A 273 -3.61 -9.07 -19.27
N PHE A 274 -2.81 -8.03 -19.14
CA PHE A 274 -1.45 -8.01 -19.71
C PHE A 274 -0.50 -8.99 -19.02
N VAL A 275 -0.67 -9.19 -17.72
CA VAL A 275 0.08 -10.24 -16.98
C VAL A 275 -0.30 -11.63 -17.51
N ASP A 276 -1.60 -11.89 -17.72
CA ASP A 276 -2.08 -13.17 -18.25
C ASP A 276 -1.64 -13.41 -19.70
N GLU A 277 -1.69 -12.37 -20.53
CA GLU A 277 -1.30 -12.46 -21.94
C GLU A 277 0.21 -12.76 -22.12
N VAL A 278 1.06 -12.23 -21.26
CA VAL A 278 2.53 -12.31 -21.41
C VAL A 278 3.14 -13.40 -20.54
N ILE A 279 2.86 -13.37 -19.24
CA ILE A 279 3.45 -14.28 -18.24
C ILE A 279 2.59 -15.54 -18.08
N GLY A 280 1.26 -15.34 -17.94
CA GLY A 280 0.31 -16.42 -17.71
C GLY A 280 0.31 -16.93 -16.28
N LYS A 281 -0.42 -18.02 -16.06
CA LYS A 281 -0.49 -18.73 -14.78
C LYS A 281 0.55 -19.83 -14.71
N ALA A 282 0.99 -20.15 -13.51
CA ALA A 282 1.81 -21.33 -13.28
C ALA A 282 1.06 -22.62 -13.68
N PRO A 283 1.76 -23.66 -14.16
CA PRO A 283 1.12 -24.94 -14.47
C PRO A 283 0.30 -25.47 -13.29
N GLY A 284 -0.97 -25.81 -13.55
CA GLY A 284 -1.91 -26.29 -12.51
C GLY A 284 -2.59 -25.20 -11.69
N ALA A 285 -2.24 -23.92 -11.85
CA ALA A 285 -2.94 -22.82 -11.18
C ALA A 285 -4.25 -22.47 -11.91
N HIS A 286 -5.35 -22.46 -11.16
CA HIS A 286 -6.67 -22.12 -11.70
C HIS A 286 -7.03 -20.63 -11.53
N THR A 287 -6.46 -19.98 -10.52
CA THR A 287 -6.72 -18.57 -10.18
C THR A 287 -5.42 -17.81 -10.02
N TYR A 288 -5.52 -16.48 -10.07
CA TYR A 288 -4.46 -15.60 -9.60
C TYR A 288 -4.66 -15.41 -8.09
N ALA A 289 -3.60 -15.55 -7.30
CA ALA A 289 -3.64 -15.19 -5.89
C ALA A 289 -3.73 -13.67 -5.76
N ALA A 290 -4.52 -13.22 -4.81
CA ALA A 290 -4.64 -11.82 -4.40
C ALA A 290 -3.93 -11.59 -3.07
#